data_3364c2c109ee49a08c8f99972ad82ee7
#
_entry.id   3364c2c109ee49a08c8f99972ad82ee7
#
_cell.length_a   1.000
_cell.length_b   1.000
_cell.length_c   1.000
_cell.angle_alpha   90.00
_cell.angle_beta   90.00
_cell.angle_gamma   90.00
#
_symmetry.space_group_name_H-M   'P 1'
#
loop_
_entity.id
_entity.type
_entity.pdbx_description
1 polymer ?
#
loop_
_entity_poly.entity_id
_entity_poly.type
_entity_poly.pdbx_seq_one_letter_code
_entity_poly.pdbx_strand_id
1 'polypeptide(L)'
;MDRENNVFYWLPCSVVFVSTAHDGMRDIMTAAAMFVSEKEPLLSISVAQGHLTEKLIRQSAKFTLVIAGEGQKQLAMKVGSVKGEAVDKFEKFSIKTIARTSSHAPIPDGASAWMDCDVESSQEIKGYRIFIGRVVAQHDTGKPPLVWHKDGFFALTPV
;
A
#
# COMPACT_ATOMS: atom_id res chain seq x y z
N MET A 1 -13.99 17.04 -8.58
CA MET A 1 -13.11 16.86 -9.75
C MET A 1 -13.88 16.06 -10.77
N ASP A 2 -13.94 16.55 -11.98
CA ASP A 2 -14.63 15.87 -13.08
C ASP A 2 -13.95 14.51 -13.32
N ARG A 3 -14.74 13.41 -13.37
CA ARG A 3 -14.18 12.05 -13.49
C ARG A 3 -13.35 11.88 -14.76
N GLU A 4 -13.74 12.58 -15.84
CA GLU A 4 -13.04 12.52 -17.13
C GLU A 4 -11.64 13.15 -17.11
N ASN A 5 -11.34 14.00 -16.14
CA ASN A 5 -10.03 14.64 -15.97
C ASN A 5 -9.15 13.97 -14.90
N ASN A 6 -9.60 12.86 -14.32
CA ASN A 6 -8.86 12.17 -13.30
C ASN A 6 -8.06 11.01 -13.91
N VAL A 7 -6.74 11.17 -13.98
CA VAL A 7 -5.81 10.15 -14.50
C VAL A 7 -6.00 8.79 -13.79
N PHE A 8 -6.28 8.82 -12.50
CA PHE A 8 -6.54 7.60 -11.71
C PHE A 8 -7.75 6.80 -12.21
N TYR A 9 -8.74 7.46 -12.81
CA TYR A 9 -9.91 6.77 -13.38
C TYR A 9 -9.53 5.87 -14.56
N TRP A 10 -8.57 6.30 -15.38
CA TRP A 10 -8.21 5.61 -16.63
C TRP A 10 -7.15 4.53 -16.47
N LEU A 11 -6.31 4.61 -15.43
CA LEU A 11 -5.21 3.68 -15.23
C LEU A 11 -5.64 2.47 -14.41
N PRO A 12 -5.73 1.26 -15.00
CA PRO A 12 -5.88 0.05 -14.22
C PRO A 12 -4.66 -0.09 -13.30
N CYS A 13 -4.88 -0.37 -12.03
CA CYS A 13 -3.79 -0.57 -11.09
C CYS A 13 -4.10 -1.66 -10.07
N SER A 14 -3.06 -2.31 -9.57
CA SER A 14 -3.20 -3.19 -8.43
C SER A 14 -3.67 -2.40 -7.22
N VAL A 15 -4.66 -2.93 -6.50
CA VAL A 15 -5.01 -2.41 -5.18
C VAL A 15 -3.93 -2.86 -4.21
N VAL A 16 -3.26 -1.89 -3.58
CA VAL A 16 -2.23 -2.20 -2.59
C VAL A 16 -2.54 -1.56 -1.25
N PHE A 17 -2.03 -2.17 -0.19
CA PHE A 17 -1.93 -1.54 1.11
C PHE A 17 -0.47 -1.11 1.31
N VAL A 18 -0.29 0.12 1.73
CA VAL A 18 0.97 0.60 2.29
C VAL A 18 0.86 0.51 3.79
N SER A 19 1.60 -0.40 4.39
CA SER A 19 1.65 -0.62 5.83
C SER A 19 2.97 -0.11 6.38
N THR A 20 2.92 0.57 7.51
CA THR A 20 4.10 1.16 8.16
C THR A 20 3.98 1.11 9.68
N ALA A 21 5.13 1.06 10.37
CA ALA A 21 5.20 1.09 11.81
C ALA A 21 6.50 1.77 12.27
N HIS A 22 6.42 2.58 13.31
CA HIS A 22 7.58 3.23 13.95
C HIS A 22 7.25 3.65 15.38
N ASP A 23 8.16 3.41 16.32
CA ASP A 23 8.03 3.80 17.73
C ASP A 23 6.67 3.45 18.36
N GLY A 24 6.22 2.22 18.15
CA GLY A 24 4.95 1.72 18.72
C GLY A 24 3.70 2.21 17.98
N MET A 25 3.82 3.09 17.01
CA MET A 25 2.73 3.53 16.14
C MET A 25 2.73 2.72 14.84
N ARG A 26 1.54 2.53 14.28
CA ARG A 26 1.36 1.84 13.00
C ARG A 26 0.22 2.47 12.21
N ASP A 27 0.30 2.35 10.90
CA ASP A 27 -0.78 2.77 10.00
C ASP A 27 -0.82 1.88 8.75
N ILE A 28 -1.95 1.89 8.10
CA ILE A 28 -2.19 1.20 6.83
C ILE A 28 -3.09 2.08 5.97
N MET A 29 -2.78 2.19 4.69
CA MET A 29 -3.61 2.90 3.73
C MET A 29 -3.77 2.11 2.43
N THR A 30 -4.88 2.35 1.75
CA THR A 30 -5.08 1.86 0.38
C THR A 30 -4.40 2.81 -0.59
N ALA A 31 -3.65 2.28 -1.52
CA ALA A 31 -2.89 3.04 -2.51
C ALA A 31 -2.76 2.28 -3.83
N ALA A 32 -2.03 2.87 -4.76
CA ALA A 32 -1.49 2.23 -5.95
C ALA A 32 0.04 2.25 -5.89
N ALA A 33 0.67 1.36 -6.62
CA ALA A 33 2.11 1.28 -6.73
C ALA A 33 2.52 0.97 -8.16
N MET A 34 3.75 1.33 -8.51
CA MET A 34 4.33 1.03 -9.81
C MET A 34 5.78 0.56 -9.63
N PHE A 35 6.23 -0.39 -10.43
CA PHE A 35 7.66 -0.70 -10.51
C PHE A 35 8.43 0.48 -11.12
N VAL A 36 9.69 0.64 -10.73
CA VAL A 36 10.56 1.71 -11.23
C VAL A 36 11.59 1.17 -12.21
N SER A 37 12.10 -0.03 -11.97
CA SER A 37 13.15 -0.64 -12.78
C SER A 37 12.91 -2.14 -12.91
N GLU A 38 13.19 -2.67 -14.09
CA GLU A 38 13.18 -4.12 -14.34
C GLU A 38 14.46 -4.81 -13.87
N LYS A 39 15.54 -4.04 -13.72
CA LYS A 39 16.87 -4.56 -13.34
C LYS A 39 17.11 -4.51 -11.84
N GLU A 40 16.58 -3.47 -11.19
CA GLU A 40 16.70 -3.25 -9.75
C GLU A 40 15.33 -3.48 -9.09
N PRO A 41 15.27 -4.07 -7.90
CA PRO A 41 14.00 -4.32 -7.23
C PRO A 41 13.45 -3.03 -6.59
N LEU A 42 13.13 -2.05 -7.44
CA LEU A 42 12.63 -0.74 -7.04
C LEU A 42 11.17 -0.56 -7.43
N LEU A 43 10.40 -0.05 -6.49
CA LEU A 43 9.01 0.35 -6.72
C LEU A 43 8.74 1.76 -6.18
N SER A 44 7.67 2.38 -6.67
CA SER A 44 7.22 3.69 -6.22
C SER A 44 5.83 3.63 -5.61
N ILE A 45 5.64 4.43 -4.57
CA ILE A 45 4.33 4.74 -3.99
C ILE A 45 4.19 6.26 -3.86
N SER A 46 2.95 6.75 -3.91
CA SER A 46 2.63 8.16 -3.72
C SER A 46 1.70 8.30 -2.51
N VAL A 47 2.12 9.07 -1.51
CA VAL A 47 1.39 9.27 -0.27
C VAL A 47 1.14 10.76 -0.06
N ALA A 48 -0.11 11.14 0.26
CA ALA A 48 -0.44 12.52 0.56
C ALA A 48 0.34 13.01 1.79
N GLN A 49 0.91 14.21 1.68
CA GLN A 49 1.66 14.82 2.77
C GLN A 49 0.78 15.08 3.99
N GLY A 50 1.40 14.93 5.16
CA GLY A 50 0.73 15.14 6.43
C GLY A 50 -0.08 13.94 6.94
N HIS A 51 -0.29 12.90 6.14
CA HIS A 51 -0.89 11.65 6.62
C HIS A 51 0.06 10.90 7.55
N LEU A 52 -0.50 10.15 8.50
CA LEU A 52 0.30 9.37 9.45
C LEU A 52 1.23 8.38 8.72
N THR A 53 0.75 7.72 7.68
CA THR A 53 1.56 6.82 6.85
C THR A 53 2.81 7.54 6.32
N GLU A 54 2.66 8.73 5.75
CA GLU A 54 3.78 9.53 5.21
C GLU A 54 4.80 9.86 6.30
N LYS A 55 4.31 10.29 7.48
CA LYS A 55 5.16 10.63 8.62
C LYS A 55 5.96 9.43 9.13
N LEU A 56 5.29 8.27 9.29
CA LEU A 56 5.94 7.06 9.78
C LEU A 56 6.98 6.51 8.80
N ILE A 57 6.71 6.56 7.48
CA ILE A 57 7.70 6.16 6.47
C ILE A 57 8.92 7.07 6.50
N ARG A 58 8.73 8.38 6.63
CA ARG A 58 9.86 9.31 6.74
C ARG A 58 10.72 9.07 7.97
N GLN A 59 10.11 8.70 9.09
CA GLN A 59 10.81 8.43 10.34
C GLN A 59 11.52 7.09 10.35
N SER A 60 10.87 6.05 9.85
CA SER A 60 11.42 4.69 9.85
C SER A 60 12.33 4.38 8.66
N ALA A 61 12.18 5.14 7.56
CA ALA A 61 12.73 4.82 6.24
C ALA A 61 12.32 3.41 5.73
N LYS A 62 11.16 2.91 6.15
CA LYS A 62 10.65 1.57 5.83
C LYS A 62 9.16 1.58 5.60
N PHE A 63 8.69 0.68 4.73
CA PHE A 63 7.29 0.33 4.59
C PHE A 63 7.14 -1.09 4.05
N THR A 64 5.96 -1.66 4.21
CA THR A 64 5.60 -2.92 3.54
C THR A 64 4.52 -2.62 2.50
N LEU A 65 4.81 -2.95 1.25
CA LEU A 65 3.81 -2.95 0.18
C LEU A 65 3.10 -4.30 0.19
N VAL A 66 1.78 -4.27 0.30
CA VAL A 66 0.95 -5.47 0.32
C VAL A 66 0.02 -5.43 -0.88
N ILE A 67 0.14 -6.39 -1.79
CA ILE A 67 -0.82 -6.55 -2.89
C ILE A 67 -2.09 -7.17 -2.32
N ALA A 68 -3.19 -6.44 -2.39
CA ALA A 68 -4.47 -6.93 -1.89
C ALA A 68 -4.91 -8.18 -2.67
N GLY A 69 -5.37 -9.20 -1.95
CA GLY A 69 -6.03 -10.35 -2.56
C GLY A 69 -7.47 -10.01 -2.98
N GLU A 70 -8.03 -10.74 -3.92
CA GLU A 70 -9.39 -10.51 -4.44
C GLU A 70 -10.47 -10.46 -3.35
N GLY A 71 -10.28 -11.19 -2.24
CA GLY A 71 -11.19 -11.18 -1.08
C GLY A 71 -11.07 -9.93 -0.19
N GLN A 72 -10.13 -9.02 -0.43
CA GLN A 72 -9.85 -7.88 0.44
C GLN A 72 -10.50 -6.54 0.00
N LYS A 73 -11.46 -6.57 -0.92
CA LYS A 73 -12.19 -5.37 -1.38
C LYS A 73 -12.75 -4.54 -0.21
N GLN A 74 -13.42 -5.18 0.75
CA GLN A 74 -14.02 -4.48 1.89
C GLN A 74 -12.95 -3.83 2.78
N LEU A 75 -11.83 -4.50 2.98
CA LEU A 75 -10.71 -3.95 3.74
C LEU A 75 -10.12 -2.73 3.03
N ALA A 76 -9.91 -2.81 1.71
CA ALA A 76 -9.39 -1.71 0.91
C ALA A 76 -10.26 -0.45 1.01
N MET A 77 -11.58 -0.61 0.97
CA MET A 77 -12.52 0.50 1.15
C MET A 77 -12.46 1.09 2.57
N LYS A 78 -12.43 0.24 3.59
CA LYS A 78 -12.42 0.68 5.00
C LYS A 78 -11.16 1.45 5.35
N VAL A 79 -9.98 0.93 5.04
CA VAL A 79 -8.73 1.59 5.42
C VAL A 79 -8.46 2.86 4.61
N GLY A 80 -9.00 2.95 3.39
CA GLY A 80 -8.94 4.16 2.56
C GLY A 80 -9.88 5.28 3.00
N SER A 81 -10.89 4.98 3.84
CA SER A 81 -11.91 5.94 4.27
C SER A 81 -11.59 6.67 5.58
N VAL A 82 -10.54 6.30 6.31
CA VAL A 82 -10.22 6.79 7.64
C VAL A 82 -8.78 7.28 7.71
N LYS A 83 -8.56 8.39 8.42
CA LYS A 83 -7.21 8.93 8.68
C LYS A 83 -6.58 8.22 9.88
N GLY A 84 -5.31 7.81 9.74
CA GLY A 84 -4.56 7.10 10.77
C GLY A 84 -4.25 7.91 12.02
N GLU A 85 -4.21 9.26 11.92
CA GLU A 85 -4.01 10.14 13.06
C GLU A 85 -5.13 10.05 14.10
N ALA A 86 -6.33 9.69 13.67
CA ALA A 86 -7.49 9.63 14.54
C ALA A 86 -7.64 8.27 15.25
N VAL A 87 -7.18 7.19 14.63
CA VAL A 87 -7.42 5.83 15.14
C VAL A 87 -6.33 4.85 14.65
N ASP A 88 -6.04 3.83 15.46
CA ASP A 88 -5.34 2.62 14.96
C ASP A 88 -6.30 1.82 14.09
N LYS A 89 -6.05 1.81 12.78
CA LYS A 89 -6.91 1.13 11.81
C LYS A 89 -6.90 -0.39 11.96
N PHE A 90 -5.79 -0.97 12.43
CA PHE A 90 -5.71 -2.41 12.68
C PHE A 90 -6.67 -2.83 13.79
N GLU A 91 -6.75 -2.05 14.86
CA GLU A 91 -7.72 -2.29 15.94
C GLU A 91 -9.14 -1.98 15.51
N LYS A 92 -9.35 -0.78 14.94
CA LYS A 92 -10.69 -0.33 14.53
C LYS A 92 -11.40 -1.30 13.61
N PHE A 93 -10.69 -1.88 12.66
CA PHE A 93 -11.27 -2.79 11.66
C PHE A 93 -10.99 -4.27 11.97
N SER A 94 -10.42 -4.57 13.14
CA SER A 94 -10.05 -5.94 13.55
C SER A 94 -9.25 -6.66 12.48
N ILE A 95 -8.24 -5.97 11.92
CA ILE A 95 -7.42 -6.50 10.82
C ILE A 95 -6.55 -7.63 11.36
N LYS A 96 -6.84 -8.85 10.94
CA LYS A 96 -5.96 -9.99 11.19
C LYS A 96 -4.69 -9.85 10.38
N THR A 97 -3.56 -10.16 10.99
CA THR A 97 -2.25 -10.08 10.34
C THR A 97 -1.58 -11.44 10.34
N ILE A 98 -0.73 -11.68 9.34
CA ILE A 98 0.09 -12.88 9.32
C ILE A 98 1.16 -12.79 10.42
N ALA A 99 1.44 -13.92 11.08
CA ALA A 99 2.53 -14.00 12.06
C ALA A 99 3.87 -13.96 11.33
N ARG A 100 4.74 -13.01 11.71
CA ARG A 100 6.10 -12.95 11.19
C ARG A 100 7.04 -12.23 12.15
N THR A 101 8.32 -12.53 12.03
CA THR A 101 9.39 -11.76 12.69
C THR A 101 10.02 -10.84 11.64
N SER A 102 9.80 -9.53 11.77
CA SER A 102 10.34 -8.53 10.86
C SER A 102 10.35 -7.16 11.54
N SER A 103 11.30 -6.32 11.18
CA SER A 103 11.33 -4.90 11.55
C SER A 103 10.41 -4.04 10.68
N HIS A 104 9.80 -4.62 9.66
CA HIS A 104 8.82 -3.97 8.79
C HIS A 104 7.40 -4.12 9.34
N ALA A 105 6.46 -3.48 8.70
CA ALA A 105 5.11 -3.31 9.17
C ALA A 105 4.26 -4.60 9.16
N PRO A 106 3.14 -4.65 9.91
CA PRO A 106 2.20 -5.75 9.86
C PRO A 106 1.58 -5.95 8.47
N ILE A 107 1.30 -7.19 8.11
CA ILE A 107 0.70 -7.56 6.84
C ILE A 107 -0.69 -8.12 7.08
N PRO A 108 -1.75 -7.55 6.50
CA PRO A 108 -3.09 -8.11 6.57
C PRO A 108 -3.14 -9.54 6.01
N ASP A 109 -3.80 -10.43 6.74
CA ASP A 109 -4.09 -11.78 6.25
C ASP A 109 -5.01 -11.71 5.03
N GLY A 110 -4.79 -12.58 4.05
CA GLY A 110 -5.55 -12.58 2.80
C GLY A 110 -4.86 -11.86 1.63
N ALA A 111 -3.68 -11.29 1.84
CA ALA A 111 -2.88 -10.66 0.79
C ALA A 111 -2.53 -11.64 -0.33
N SER A 112 -2.45 -11.14 -1.56
CA SER A 112 -1.92 -11.87 -2.72
C SER A 112 -0.40 -12.01 -2.64
N ALA A 113 0.29 -10.92 -2.33
CA ALA A 113 1.73 -10.88 -2.16
C ALA A 113 2.11 -9.73 -1.23
N TRP A 114 3.35 -9.71 -0.76
CA TRP A 114 3.88 -8.57 -0.02
C TRP A 114 5.38 -8.38 -0.28
N MET A 115 5.83 -7.15 -0.09
CA MET A 115 7.21 -6.73 -0.28
C MET A 115 7.60 -5.79 0.85
N ASP A 116 8.63 -6.15 1.60
CA ASP A 116 9.28 -5.24 2.55
C ASP A 116 10.22 -4.33 1.79
N CYS A 117 10.10 -3.02 2.03
CA CYS A 117 10.86 -2.01 1.32
C CYS A 117 11.61 -1.11 2.29
N ASP A 118 12.88 -0.87 1.98
CA ASP A 118 13.66 0.22 2.55
C ASP A 118 13.60 1.42 1.60
N VAL A 119 13.42 2.61 2.13
CA VAL A 119 13.32 3.84 1.31
C VAL A 119 14.68 4.15 0.69
N GLU A 120 14.73 4.12 -0.64
CA GLU A 120 15.91 4.50 -1.44
C GLU A 120 16.00 6.02 -1.60
N SER A 121 14.87 6.65 -1.93
CA SER A 121 14.75 8.10 -2.10
C SER A 121 13.30 8.54 -1.96
N SER A 122 13.09 9.83 -1.80
CA SER A 122 11.75 10.41 -1.86
C SER A 122 11.76 11.82 -2.45
N GLN A 123 10.65 12.19 -3.06
CA GLN A 123 10.46 13.50 -3.65
C GLN A 123 9.07 14.04 -3.32
N GLU A 124 9.01 15.31 -2.99
CA GLU A 124 7.77 16.03 -2.78
C GLU A 124 7.24 16.62 -4.10
N ILE A 125 5.99 16.34 -4.44
CA ILE A 125 5.35 16.82 -5.65
C ILE A 125 3.91 17.22 -5.34
N LYS A 126 3.60 18.53 -5.40
CA LYS A 126 2.22 19.05 -5.34
C LYS A 126 1.37 18.48 -4.18
N GLY A 127 1.94 18.43 -2.97
CA GLY A 127 1.22 17.97 -1.78
C GLY A 127 1.25 16.44 -1.58
N TYR A 128 1.98 15.74 -2.41
CA TYR A 128 2.26 14.32 -2.27
C TYR A 128 3.76 14.09 -2.07
N ARG A 129 4.11 12.99 -1.42
CA ARG A 129 5.47 12.48 -1.39
C ARG A 129 5.54 11.16 -2.13
N ILE A 130 6.38 11.10 -3.15
CA ILE A 130 6.69 9.88 -3.86
C ILE A 130 7.87 9.25 -3.13
N PHE A 131 7.70 8.02 -2.67
CA PHE A 131 8.78 7.21 -2.12
C PHE A 131 9.21 6.18 -3.15
N ILE A 132 10.51 6.05 -3.34
CA ILE A 132 11.11 4.93 -4.05
C ILE A 132 11.59 3.94 -3.00
N GLY A 133 11.03 2.74 -3.01
CA GLY A 133 11.37 1.66 -2.11
C GLY A 133 12.22 0.61 -2.82
N ARG A 134 13.31 0.18 -2.17
CA ARG A 134 14.07 -1.00 -2.56
C ARG A 134 13.49 -2.21 -1.84
N VAL A 135 13.04 -3.20 -2.60
CA VAL A 135 12.52 -4.44 -2.04
C VAL A 135 13.66 -5.25 -1.43
N VAL A 136 13.56 -5.55 -0.15
CA VAL A 136 14.56 -6.32 0.62
C VAL A 136 14.07 -7.71 1.00
N ALA A 137 12.75 -7.95 0.98
CA ALA A 137 12.11 -9.25 1.12
C ALA A 137 10.77 -9.25 0.41
N GLN A 138 10.36 -10.39 -0.14
CA GLN A 138 9.08 -10.52 -0.80
C GLN A 138 8.54 -11.95 -0.70
N HIS A 139 7.22 -12.07 -0.83
CA HIS A 139 6.54 -13.36 -0.77
C HIS A 139 5.26 -13.32 -1.61
N ASP A 140 5.04 -14.36 -2.40
CA ASP A 140 3.81 -14.62 -3.13
C ASP A 140 3.00 -15.70 -2.39
N THR A 141 1.74 -15.41 -2.09
CA THR A 141 0.85 -16.36 -1.40
C THR A 141 0.10 -17.28 -2.37
N GLY A 142 0.18 -17.01 -3.66
CA GLY A 142 -0.59 -17.69 -4.72
C GLY A 142 -2.06 -17.26 -4.80
N LYS A 143 -2.52 -16.30 -3.98
CA LYS A 143 -3.90 -15.79 -4.06
C LYS A 143 -4.02 -14.79 -5.21
N PRO A 144 -5.13 -14.76 -5.96
CA PRO A 144 -5.35 -13.78 -7.01
C PRO A 144 -5.35 -12.34 -6.48
N PRO A 145 -4.71 -11.38 -7.18
CA PRO A 145 -4.70 -9.99 -6.77
C PRO A 145 -6.00 -9.26 -7.10
N LEU A 146 -6.27 -8.21 -6.33
CA LEU A 146 -7.37 -7.28 -6.56
C LEU A 146 -6.88 -6.12 -7.45
N VAL A 147 -7.67 -5.76 -8.45
CA VAL A 147 -7.38 -4.66 -9.39
C VAL A 147 -8.45 -3.58 -9.30
N TRP A 148 -8.05 -2.33 -9.42
CA TRP A 148 -8.93 -1.17 -9.54
C TRP A 148 -8.91 -0.61 -10.96
N HIS A 149 -10.09 -0.31 -11.50
CA HIS A 149 -10.23 0.41 -12.77
C HIS A 149 -11.62 1.04 -12.87
N LYS A 150 -11.71 2.27 -13.29
CA LYS A 150 -12.98 2.99 -13.55
C LYS A 150 -14.03 2.84 -12.44
N ASP A 151 -13.63 3.18 -11.21
CA ASP A 151 -14.49 3.08 -10.02
C ASP A 151 -14.96 1.66 -9.67
N GLY A 152 -14.32 0.63 -10.22
CA GLY A 152 -14.63 -0.77 -9.98
C GLY A 152 -13.45 -1.59 -9.46
N PHE A 153 -13.77 -2.66 -8.76
CA PHE A 153 -12.79 -3.67 -8.37
C PHE A 153 -12.95 -4.90 -9.26
N PHE A 154 -11.84 -5.47 -9.68
CA PHE A 154 -11.80 -6.58 -10.62
C PHE A 154 -10.84 -7.66 -10.13
N ALA A 155 -11.17 -8.92 -10.44
CA ALA A 155 -10.22 -10.03 -10.42
C ALA A 155 -9.56 -10.16 -11.80
N LEU A 156 -8.35 -10.69 -11.83
CA LEU A 156 -7.65 -10.97 -13.09
C LEU A 156 -8.09 -12.32 -13.66
N THR A 157 -8.35 -12.34 -14.96
CA THR A 157 -8.59 -13.58 -15.72
C THR A 157 -7.59 -13.62 -16.88
N PRO A 158 -6.81 -14.70 -17.03
CA PRO A 158 -5.93 -14.86 -18.20
C PRO A 158 -6.74 -14.82 -19.50
N VAL A 159 -6.13 -14.25 -20.53
CA VAL A 159 -6.69 -14.21 -21.90
C VAL A 159 -6.14 -15.33 -22.75
#